data_5fd26693a7f8768e5c547c2ac94255cb
#
_entry.id   5fd26693a7f8768e5c547c2ac94255cb
#
_cell.length_a   1.000
_cell.length_b   1.000
_cell.length_c   1.000
_cell.angle_alpha   90.00
_cell.angle_beta   90.00
_cell.angle_gamma   90.00
#
_symmetry.space_group_name_H-M   'P 1'
#
loop_
_entity.id
_entity.type
_entity.pdbx_description
1 polymer ?
#
loop_
_entity_poly.entity_id
_entity_poly.type
_entity_poly.pdbx_seq_one_letter_code
_entity_poly.pdbx_strand_id
1 'polypeptide(L)'
;MQSTLKFTTKVTVAASLVLVVVLGLFTINNFISMRSQTQEQLSLVLQEISQSVSQNIANWLNAKLAIVSSVAETYQLGDSKSLTLTQLNTADKAGDFKNTYIGITDGTFVLNDQSVVLPPDYDATTRPWYKLVENKTNTAFTAPYILSLIHI
;
A
#
# COMPACT_ATOMS: atom_id res chain seq x y z
N MET A 1 -45.42 -61.64 18.61
CA MET A 1 -46.47 -60.97 17.81
C MET A 1 -45.79 -60.23 16.68
N GLN A 2 -45.72 -60.74 15.49
CA GLN A 2 -45.24 -60.04 14.32
C GLN A 2 -46.42 -59.22 13.74
N SER A 3 -46.38 -57.91 13.95
CA SER A 3 -47.37 -57.02 13.33
C SER A 3 -47.03 -56.90 11.85
N THR A 4 -47.77 -57.62 10.98
CA THR A 4 -47.69 -57.47 9.52
C THR A 4 -48.25 -56.11 9.15
N LEU A 5 -47.34 -55.13 8.94
CA LEU A 5 -47.68 -53.82 8.41
C LEU A 5 -48.47 -53.98 7.11
N LYS A 6 -49.59 -53.25 6.96
CA LYS A 6 -50.38 -53.28 5.72
C LYS A 6 -49.51 -52.87 4.54
N PHE A 7 -49.76 -53.46 3.36
CA PHE A 7 -48.98 -53.22 2.14
C PHE A 7 -48.76 -51.69 1.84
N THR A 8 -49.80 -50.91 2.00
CA THR A 8 -49.80 -49.45 1.83
C THR A 8 -48.76 -48.75 2.74
N THR A 9 -48.68 -49.16 4.01
CA THR A 9 -47.71 -48.58 4.99
C THR A 9 -46.26 -48.92 4.60
N LYS A 10 -46.00 -50.12 4.10
CA LYS A 10 -44.67 -50.52 3.61
C LYS A 10 -44.22 -49.68 2.40
N VAL A 11 -45.12 -49.41 1.46
CA VAL A 11 -44.85 -48.60 0.28
C VAL A 11 -44.59 -47.14 0.68
N THR A 12 -45.43 -46.60 1.59
CA THR A 12 -45.27 -45.20 2.05
C THR A 12 -43.95 -44.99 2.78
N VAL A 13 -43.56 -45.93 3.67
CA VAL A 13 -42.29 -45.84 4.39
C VAL A 13 -41.09 -45.97 3.41
N ALA A 14 -41.16 -46.87 2.45
CA ALA A 14 -40.11 -47.01 1.45
C ALA A 14 -39.96 -45.73 0.59
N ALA A 15 -41.08 -45.15 0.14
CA ALA A 15 -41.07 -43.90 -0.63
C ALA A 15 -40.53 -42.72 0.18
N SER A 16 -40.93 -42.62 1.46
CA SER A 16 -40.40 -41.54 2.35
C SER A 16 -38.90 -41.70 2.59
N LEU A 17 -38.40 -42.93 2.73
CA LEU A 17 -36.99 -43.17 2.95
C LEU A 17 -36.16 -42.81 1.71
N VAL A 18 -36.64 -43.17 0.50
CA VAL A 18 -35.99 -42.77 -0.75
C VAL A 18 -35.95 -41.24 -0.87
N LEU A 19 -37.04 -40.56 -0.56
CA LEU A 19 -37.13 -39.09 -0.63
C LEU A 19 -36.12 -38.42 0.33
N VAL A 20 -35.99 -38.92 1.56
CA VAL A 20 -35.02 -38.44 2.55
C VAL A 20 -33.58 -38.64 2.04
N VAL A 21 -33.30 -39.81 1.48
CA VAL A 21 -31.95 -40.08 0.92
C VAL A 21 -31.61 -39.16 -0.25
N VAL A 22 -32.56 -38.97 -1.19
CA VAL A 22 -32.37 -38.07 -2.34
C VAL A 22 -32.16 -36.60 -1.88
N LEU A 23 -32.98 -36.13 -0.95
CA LEU A 23 -32.81 -34.76 -0.39
C LEU A 23 -31.49 -34.62 0.36
N GLY A 24 -31.08 -35.62 1.11
CA GLY A 24 -29.80 -35.63 1.80
C GLY A 24 -28.61 -35.55 0.84
N LEU A 25 -28.60 -36.36 -0.20
CA LEU A 25 -27.56 -36.32 -1.23
C LEU A 25 -27.53 -34.99 -1.98
N PHE A 26 -28.70 -34.44 -2.31
CA PHE A 26 -28.82 -33.13 -2.95
C PHE A 26 -28.27 -32.01 -2.07
N THR A 27 -28.61 -32.02 -0.78
CA THR A 27 -28.13 -31.01 0.19
C THR A 27 -26.61 -31.08 0.36
N ILE A 28 -26.06 -32.31 0.48
CA ILE A 28 -24.60 -32.48 0.61
C ILE A 28 -23.88 -31.97 -0.64
N ASN A 29 -24.37 -32.33 -1.83
CA ASN A 29 -23.78 -31.92 -3.09
C ASN A 29 -23.80 -30.39 -3.23
N ASN A 30 -24.94 -29.75 -2.95
CA ASN A 30 -25.05 -28.28 -2.97
C ASN A 30 -24.13 -27.63 -1.96
N PHE A 31 -24.01 -28.18 -0.76
CA PHE A 31 -23.12 -27.61 0.28
C PHE A 31 -21.65 -27.64 -0.15
N ILE A 32 -21.19 -28.77 -0.70
CA ILE A 32 -19.81 -28.92 -1.20
C ILE A 32 -19.55 -27.97 -2.36
N SER A 33 -20.47 -27.92 -3.33
CA SER A 33 -20.36 -27.03 -4.50
C SER A 33 -20.35 -25.57 -4.10
N MET A 34 -21.24 -25.14 -3.22
CA MET A 34 -21.32 -23.77 -2.73
C MET A 34 -20.06 -23.34 -1.97
N ARG A 35 -19.51 -24.24 -1.14
CA ARG A 35 -18.27 -23.98 -0.41
C ARG A 35 -17.09 -23.77 -1.37
N SER A 36 -16.96 -24.63 -2.38
CA SER A 36 -15.89 -24.52 -3.38
C SER A 36 -15.99 -23.21 -4.17
N GLN A 37 -17.19 -22.88 -4.67
CA GLN A 37 -17.43 -21.63 -5.40
C GLN A 37 -17.15 -20.39 -4.55
N THR A 38 -17.56 -20.40 -3.27
CA THR A 38 -17.32 -19.27 -2.36
C THR A 38 -15.82 -19.08 -2.11
N GLN A 39 -15.06 -20.15 -1.93
CA GLN A 39 -13.61 -20.06 -1.74
C GLN A 39 -12.90 -19.54 -3.00
N GLU A 40 -13.29 -20.00 -4.17
CA GLU A 40 -12.74 -19.52 -5.44
C GLU A 40 -13.05 -18.04 -5.67
N GLN A 41 -14.30 -17.62 -5.49
CA GLN A 41 -14.70 -16.23 -5.60
C GLN A 41 -13.97 -15.33 -4.61
N LEU A 42 -13.81 -15.76 -3.34
CA LEU A 42 -13.07 -15.02 -2.34
C LEU A 42 -11.62 -14.86 -2.73
N SER A 43 -10.99 -15.91 -3.25
CA SER A 43 -9.60 -15.85 -3.72
C SER A 43 -9.43 -14.85 -4.86
N LEU A 44 -10.33 -14.86 -5.84
CA LEU A 44 -10.32 -13.91 -6.97
C LEU A 44 -10.50 -12.46 -6.50
N VAL A 45 -11.45 -12.21 -5.61
CA VAL A 45 -11.69 -10.87 -5.05
C VAL A 45 -10.49 -10.38 -4.25
N LEU A 46 -9.89 -11.22 -3.42
CA LEU A 46 -8.68 -10.86 -2.66
C LEU A 46 -7.49 -10.57 -3.59
N GLN A 47 -7.33 -11.32 -4.67
CA GLN A 47 -6.30 -11.07 -5.66
C GLN A 47 -6.52 -9.74 -6.38
N GLU A 48 -7.74 -9.44 -6.80
CA GLU A 48 -8.10 -8.18 -7.46
C GLU A 48 -7.87 -6.98 -6.53
N ILE A 49 -8.32 -7.06 -5.27
CA ILE A 49 -8.08 -6.01 -4.27
C ILE A 49 -6.58 -5.82 -4.06
N SER A 50 -5.82 -6.90 -3.88
CA SER A 50 -4.37 -6.83 -3.68
C SER A 50 -3.66 -6.16 -4.86
N GLN A 51 -4.04 -6.52 -6.08
CA GLN A 51 -3.48 -5.91 -7.29
C GLN A 51 -3.85 -4.43 -7.40
N SER A 52 -5.11 -4.08 -7.13
CA SER A 52 -5.58 -2.68 -7.14
C SER A 52 -4.85 -1.83 -6.11
N VAL A 53 -4.70 -2.33 -4.87
CA VAL A 53 -3.96 -1.63 -3.81
C VAL A 53 -2.49 -1.45 -4.18
N SER A 54 -1.84 -2.50 -4.71
CA SER A 54 -0.45 -2.42 -5.16
C SER A 54 -0.28 -1.38 -6.26
N GLN A 55 -1.19 -1.33 -7.24
CA GLN A 55 -1.17 -0.34 -8.31
C GLN A 55 -1.37 1.09 -7.79
N ASN A 56 -2.30 1.27 -6.86
CA ASN A 56 -2.55 2.58 -6.25
C ASN A 56 -1.33 3.08 -5.47
N ILE A 57 -0.66 2.20 -4.71
CA ILE A 57 0.58 2.55 -4.01
C ILE A 57 1.69 2.91 -5.01
N ALA A 58 1.86 2.12 -6.06
CA ALA A 58 2.85 2.40 -7.11
C ALA A 58 2.60 3.75 -7.79
N ASN A 59 1.35 4.05 -8.15
CA ASN A 59 0.96 5.32 -8.75
C ASN A 59 1.21 6.49 -7.79
N TRP A 60 0.86 6.33 -6.52
CA TRP A 60 1.11 7.34 -5.49
C TRP A 60 2.61 7.61 -5.32
N LEU A 61 3.44 6.56 -5.24
CA LEU A 61 4.90 6.71 -5.14
C LEU A 61 5.48 7.38 -6.40
N ASN A 62 5.05 6.97 -7.58
CA ASN A 62 5.51 7.56 -8.84
C ASN A 62 5.15 9.05 -8.96
N ALA A 63 3.97 9.45 -8.48
CA ALA A 63 3.59 10.87 -8.43
C ALA A 63 4.51 11.67 -7.50
N LYS A 64 4.85 11.13 -6.32
CA LYS A 64 5.81 11.75 -5.41
C LYS A 64 7.21 11.87 -6.05
N LEU A 65 7.68 10.83 -6.72
CA LEU A 65 8.95 10.83 -7.43
C LEU A 65 8.98 11.88 -8.54
N ALA A 66 7.92 12.01 -9.31
CA ALA A 66 7.84 13.00 -10.39
C ALA A 66 7.98 14.43 -9.87
N ILE A 67 7.36 14.74 -8.72
CA ILE A 67 7.49 16.06 -8.08
C ILE A 67 8.93 16.32 -7.65
N VAL A 68 9.58 15.35 -6.98
CA VAL A 68 10.97 15.48 -6.54
C VAL A 68 11.92 15.63 -7.72
N SER A 69 11.73 14.83 -8.78
CA SER A 69 12.55 14.92 -10.01
C SER A 69 12.39 16.28 -10.68
N SER A 70 11.17 16.82 -10.75
CA SER A 70 10.92 18.15 -11.34
C SER A 70 11.65 19.24 -10.59
N VAL A 71 11.70 19.20 -9.26
CA VAL A 71 12.48 20.15 -8.46
C VAL A 71 13.97 19.97 -8.72
N ALA A 72 14.46 18.74 -8.73
CA ALA A 72 15.88 18.46 -8.99
C ALA A 72 16.33 18.92 -10.38
N GLU A 73 15.49 18.78 -11.39
CA GLU A 73 15.76 19.22 -12.77
C GLU A 73 15.74 20.75 -12.91
N THR A 74 14.91 21.43 -12.14
CA THR A 74 14.77 22.89 -12.20
C THR A 74 15.73 23.65 -11.29
N TYR A 75 16.26 22.99 -10.25
CA TYR A 75 17.24 23.59 -9.34
C TYR A 75 18.59 23.83 -10.04
N GLN A 76 19.10 25.05 -9.95
CA GLN A 76 20.43 25.41 -10.46
C GLN A 76 21.35 25.82 -9.31
N LEU A 77 22.59 25.37 -9.37
CA LEU A 77 23.60 25.75 -8.39
C LEU A 77 23.83 27.27 -8.47
N GLY A 78 23.57 27.98 -7.39
CA GLY A 78 23.62 29.45 -7.36
C GLY A 78 22.24 30.13 -7.42
N ASP A 79 21.17 29.40 -7.48
CA ASP A 79 19.82 29.93 -7.31
C ASP A 79 19.71 30.74 -6.01
N SER A 80 18.94 31.82 -6.05
CA SER A 80 18.71 32.59 -4.84
C SER A 80 17.96 31.75 -3.80
N LYS A 81 18.28 31.96 -2.52
CA LYS A 81 17.57 31.26 -1.42
C LYS A 81 16.05 31.41 -1.53
N SER A 82 15.57 32.58 -1.98
CA SER A 82 14.15 32.86 -2.17
C SER A 82 13.53 31.96 -3.25
N LEU A 83 14.24 31.78 -4.38
CA LEU A 83 13.78 30.88 -5.46
C LEU A 83 13.76 29.43 -5.00
N THR A 84 14.83 28.98 -4.36
CA THR A 84 14.91 27.62 -3.78
C THR A 84 13.78 27.34 -2.80
N LEU A 85 13.50 28.26 -1.88
CA LEU A 85 12.38 28.12 -0.93
C LEU A 85 11.03 28.07 -1.63
N THR A 86 10.85 28.85 -2.70
CA THR A 86 9.60 28.81 -3.49
C THR A 86 9.41 27.44 -4.17
N GLN A 87 10.47 26.88 -4.75
CA GLN A 87 10.43 25.56 -5.36
C GLN A 87 10.12 24.47 -4.32
N LEU A 88 10.80 24.50 -3.17
CA LEU A 88 10.57 23.56 -2.08
C LEU A 88 9.15 23.65 -1.51
N ASN A 89 8.64 24.85 -1.26
CA ASN A 89 7.27 25.04 -0.78
C ASN A 89 6.22 24.60 -1.80
N THR A 90 6.51 24.76 -3.09
CA THR A 90 5.62 24.29 -4.16
C THR A 90 5.60 22.77 -4.20
N ALA A 91 6.75 22.13 -4.11
CA ALA A 91 6.87 20.68 -4.04
C ALA A 91 6.17 20.10 -2.80
N ASP A 92 6.37 20.74 -1.64
CA ASP A 92 5.73 20.36 -0.38
C ASP A 92 4.21 20.30 -0.52
N LYS A 93 3.62 21.38 -1.03
CA LYS A 93 2.17 21.49 -1.24
C LYS A 93 1.65 20.52 -2.32
N ALA A 94 2.36 20.44 -3.44
CA ALA A 94 1.96 19.59 -4.56
C ALA A 94 2.05 18.09 -4.21
N GLY A 95 3.07 17.75 -3.43
CA GLY A 95 3.34 16.38 -3.03
C GLY A 95 2.76 15.99 -1.69
N ASP A 96 2.12 16.89 -0.94
CA ASP A 96 1.70 16.65 0.44
C ASP A 96 2.82 15.98 1.24
N PHE A 97 4.03 16.59 1.17
CA PHE A 97 5.18 16.15 1.94
C PHE A 97 5.16 16.82 3.31
N LYS A 98 5.72 16.15 4.31
CA LYS A 98 5.88 16.75 5.63
C LYS A 98 6.96 17.84 5.62
N ASN A 99 8.04 17.61 4.88
CA ASN A 99 9.15 18.54 4.69
C ASN A 99 9.80 18.28 3.32
N THR A 100 10.28 19.34 2.70
CA THR A 100 11.10 19.29 1.49
C THR A 100 12.41 20.05 1.74
N TYR A 101 13.51 19.51 1.24
CA TYR A 101 14.82 20.13 1.47
C TYR A 101 15.81 19.79 0.35
N ILE A 102 16.84 20.61 0.25
CA ILE A 102 17.99 20.41 -0.63
C ILE A 102 19.26 20.40 0.23
N GLY A 103 20.11 19.41 -0.01
CA GLY A 103 21.47 19.34 0.50
C GLY A 103 22.45 19.45 -0.65
N ILE A 104 23.44 20.32 -0.49
CA ILE A 104 24.47 20.61 -1.49
C ILE A 104 25.79 19.98 -1.04
N THR A 105 26.68 19.73 -2.00
CA THR A 105 27.99 19.07 -1.78
C THR A 105 28.93 19.84 -0.86
N ASP A 106 28.72 21.15 -0.69
CA ASP A 106 29.47 22.01 0.24
C ASP A 106 28.96 21.94 1.68
N GLY A 107 27.99 21.07 1.98
CA GLY A 107 27.35 20.93 3.29
C GLY A 107 26.14 21.83 3.49
N THR A 108 25.86 22.76 2.56
CA THR A 108 24.71 23.66 2.64
C THR A 108 23.41 22.85 2.63
N PHE A 109 22.49 23.25 3.50
CA PHE A 109 21.17 22.64 3.63
C PHE A 109 20.07 23.71 3.62
N VAL A 110 19.08 23.53 2.78
CA VAL A 110 17.92 24.42 2.69
C VAL A 110 16.66 23.61 2.93
N LEU A 111 15.92 23.93 3.98
CA LEU A 111 14.65 23.32 4.35
C LEU A 111 13.50 24.28 4.03
N ASN A 112 12.36 23.76 3.56
CA ASN A 112 11.18 24.59 3.29
C ASN A 112 10.64 25.27 4.56
N ASP A 113 10.60 24.56 5.68
CA ASP A 113 10.16 25.11 6.96
C ASP A 113 11.31 25.84 7.66
N GLN A 114 11.29 27.17 7.56
CA GLN A 114 12.31 28.03 8.17
C GLN A 114 12.16 28.19 9.69
N SER A 115 11.10 27.66 10.30
CA SER A 115 10.92 27.65 11.76
C SER A 115 11.75 26.56 12.45
N VAL A 116 12.22 25.58 11.70
CA VAL A 116 13.06 24.49 12.22
C VAL A 116 14.47 24.99 12.43
N VAL A 117 14.93 24.96 13.67
CA VAL A 117 16.30 25.32 14.03
C VAL A 117 17.19 24.08 13.88
N LEU A 118 18.17 24.18 12.99
CA LEU A 118 19.14 23.10 12.79
C LEU A 118 20.25 23.17 13.85
N PRO A 119 20.83 22.03 14.26
CA PRO A 119 22.05 22.03 15.07
C PRO A 119 23.17 22.85 14.38
N PRO A 120 24.04 23.53 15.16
CA PRO A 120 25.10 24.36 14.58
C PRO A 120 26.10 23.59 13.70
N ASP A 121 26.24 22.28 13.96
CA ASP A 121 27.13 21.35 13.26
C ASP A 121 26.38 20.47 12.24
N TYR A 122 25.18 20.89 11.83
CA TYR A 122 24.40 20.10 10.88
C TYR A 122 25.06 20.08 9.50
N ASP A 123 25.49 18.91 9.07
CA ASP A 123 26.05 18.66 7.74
C ASP A 123 25.17 17.65 7.00
N ALA A 124 24.56 18.11 5.90
CA ALA A 124 23.70 17.29 5.06
C ALA A 124 24.43 16.09 4.45
N THR A 125 25.72 16.24 4.11
CA THR A 125 26.52 15.22 3.43
C THR A 125 26.80 13.98 4.29
N THR A 126 26.70 14.12 5.62
CA THR A 126 26.87 13.01 6.57
C THR A 126 25.62 12.16 6.72
N ARG A 127 24.48 12.60 6.23
CA ARG A 127 23.17 11.98 6.48
C ARG A 127 22.92 10.75 5.58
N PRO A 128 22.20 9.74 6.10
CA PRO A 128 21.94 8.51 5.34
C PRO A 128 21.24 8.74 3.99
N TRP A 129 20.30 9.68 3.93
CA TRP A 129 19.59 10.02 2.71
C TRP A 129 20.51 10.62 1.65
N TYR A 130 21.48 11.47 2.04
CA TYR A 130 22.45 12.07 1.14
C TYR A 130 23.39 10.99 0.59
N LYS A 131 23.96 10.18 1.46
CA LYS A 131 24.87 9.09 1.07
C LYS A 131 24.22 8.06 0.16
N LEU A 132 22.91 7.86 0.28
CA LEU A 132 22.17 6.95 -0.60
C LEU A 132 22.15 7.42 -2.04
N VAL A 133 22.13 8.74 -2.29
CA VAL A 133 21.97 9.34 -3.63
C VAL A 133 23.22 10.03 -4.16
N GLU A 134 24.24 10.26 -3.35
CA GLU A 134 25.46 11.01 -3.67
C GLU A 134 26.11 10.61 -5.01
N ASN A 135 26.06 9.31 -5.36
CA ASN A 135 26.61 8.78 -6.61
C ASN A 135 25.54 8.21 -7.55
N LYS A 136 24.29 8.64 -7.40
CA LYS A 136 23.17 8.16 -8.23
C LYS A 136 22.59 9.28 -9.07
N THR A 137 22.24 8.94 -10.28
CA THR A 137 21.51 9.82 -11.21
C THR A 137 19.99 9.66 -11.11
N ASN A 138 19.54 8.62 -10.41
CA ASN A 138 18.12 8.28 -10.29
C ASN A 138 17.60 8.54 -8.88
N THR A 139 16.34 8.88 -8.79
CA THR A 139 15.61 8.97 -7.51
C THR A 139 15.64 7.65 -6.75
N ALA A 140 15.70 7.73 -5.41
CA ALA A 140 15.72 6.57 -4.54
C ALA A 140 14.86 6.78 -3.30
N PHE A 141 14.36 5.68 -2.74
CA PHE A 141 13.69 5.67 -1.45
C PHE A 141 14.66 5.16 -0.38
N THR A 142 14.70 5.82 0.76
CA THR A 142 15.40 5.31 1.94
C THR A 142 14.48 4.35 2.71
N ALA A 143 15.08 3.44 3.49
CA ALA A 143 14.33 2.82 4.58
C ALA A 143 13.82 3.91 5.54
N PRO A 144 12.69 3.69 6.22
CA PRO A 144 12.21 4.63 7.23
C PRO A 144 13.30 4.90 8.29
N TYR A 145 13.56 6.16 8.56
CA TYR A 145 14.49 6.58 9.61
C TYR A 145 13.95 7.82 10.33
N ILE A 146 14.42 8.04 11.55
CA ILE A 146 14.04 9.22 12.31
C ILE A 146 14.89 10.40 11.80
N LEU A 147 14.24 11.36 11.16
CA LEU A 147 14.86 12.61 10.80
C LEU A 147 15.01 13.45 12.08
N SER A 148 16.12 13.28 12.79
CA SER A 148 16.42 14.05 14.00
C SER A 148 16.84 15.48 13.64
N LEU A 149 15.87 16.29 13.23
CA LEU A 149 16.04 17.74 13.02
C LEU A 149 15.74 18.55 14.30
N ILE A 150 15.22 17.91 15.32
CA ILE A 150 14.85 18.54 16.59
C ILE A 150 15.47 17.71 17.71
N HIS A 151 16.43 18.28 18.42
CA HIS A 151 16.76 17.83 19.77
C HIS A 151 15.62 18.30 20.68
N ILE A 152 14.78 17.35 21.10
CA ILE A 152 13.89 17.57 22.23
C ILE A 152 14.73 17.38 23.51
#